data_9ad88544628c2f55c4396bbc0657a361
#
_entry.id   9ad88544628c2f55c4396bbc0657a361
#
_cell.length_a   1.000
_cell.length_b   1.000
_cell.length_c   1.000
_cell.angle_alpha   90.00
_cell.angle_beta   90.00
_cell.angle_gamma   90.00
#
_symmetry.space_group_name_H-M   'P 1'
#
loop_
_entity.id
_entity.type
_entity.pdbx_description
1 polymer ?
#
loop_
_entity_poly.entity_id
_entity_poly.type
_entity_poly.pdbx_seq_one_letter_code
_entity_poly.pdbx_strand_id
1 'polypeptide(L)'
;CGGGVCIDSEQGQFSMSGGSIAGCVASDIGGGVFASGTFKMSGPAVIRSCTAESATQFVCGGGVYVNVSSSFEMSDTAIIEGCQAISTSSNSSNGGGVYVSSSSSFVMSNEAKIENCQAISNSSRGRGKGGGVHLANNTKFTLSGSAVIQNCTATNSANSGEAYGGGVSAACVKKITLADSARIVGCTAANGSGLYITGSQVPGYGILHANSGSVDGDVVLGDTEDGPSTITGSGGTVFNGKVTVTPGSIIESG
;
A
#
# COMPACT_ATOMS: atom_id res chain seq x y z
N CYS A 1 -3.31 14.07 13.00
CA CYS A 1 -4.31 13.06 13.36
C CYS A 1 -5.30 12.90 12.21
N GLY A 2 -6.04 11.79 12.14
CA GLY A 2 -6.96 11.49 11.05
C GLY A 2 -8.05 12.53 10.85
N GLY A 3 -8.42 12.77 9.60
CA GLY A 3 -9.46 13.75 9.26
C GLY A 3 -10.86 13.35 9.73
N GLY A 4 -11.16 12.03 9.71
CA GLY A 4 -12.44 11.48 10.17
C GLY A 4 -12.35 10.82 11.53
N VAL A 5 -11.41 9.88 11.70
CA VAL A 5 -11.20 9.10 12.93
C VAL A 5 -9.75 9.14 13.34
N CYS A 6 -9.51 9.30 14.63
CA CYS A 6 -8.18 9.24 15.23
C CYS A 6 -8.14 8.24 16.38
N ILE A 7 -7.38 7.17 16.23
CA ILE A 7 -7.02 6.25 17.30
C ILE A 7 -5.64 6.66 17.80
N ASP A 8 -5.58 7.40 18.90
CA ASP A 8 -4.36 8.03 19.40
C ASP A 8 -3.75 7.27 20.59
N SER A 9 -3.83 5.95 20.55
CA SER A 9 -3.27 5.08 21.59
C SER A 9 -2.90 3.73 21.03
N GLU A 10 -1.73 3.22 21.39
CA GLU A 10 -1.30 1.87 21.02
C GLU A 10 -2.24 0.77 21.51
N GLN A 11 -2.99 1.02 22.60
CA GLN A 11 -4.03 0.14 23.11
C GLN A 11 -5.41 0.46 22.53
N GLY A 12 -5.52 1.51 21.71
CA GLY A 12 -6.75 1.95 21.09
C GLY A 12 -7.28 0.91 20.10
N GLN A 13 -8.60 0.74 20.09
CA GLN A 13 -9.27 -0.15 19.16
C GLN A 13 -10.46 0.56 18.51
N PHE A 14 -10.57 0.44 17.21
CA PHE A 14 -11.72 0.89 16.45
C PHE A 14 -12.16 -0.20 15.49
N SER A 15 -13.45 -0.52 15.51
CA SER A 15 -14.03 -1.49 14.60
C SER A 15 -15.20 -0.88 13.86
N MET A 16 -15.21 -1.07 12.55
CA MET A 16 -16.24 -0.57 11.63
C MET A 16 -16.78 -1.75 10.82
N SER A 17 -18.02 -2.16 11.09
CA SER A 17 -18.68 -3.28 10.39
C SER A 17 -19.72 -2.86 9.36
N GLY A 18 -19.83 -1.56 9.12
CA GLY A 18 -20.72 -0.91 8.14
C GLY A 18 -20.64 0.59 8.28
N GLY A 19 -21.44 1.32 7.50
CA GLY A 19 -21.40 2.77 7.46
C GLY A 19 -20.24 3.32 6.63
N SER A 20 -20.02 4.63 6.69
CA SER A 20 -18.99 5.27 5.87
C SER A 20 -18.23 6.39 6.58
N ILE A 21 -16.92 6.48 6.30
CA ILE A 21 -16.07 7.64 6.55
C ILE A 21 -15.81 8.25 5.17
N ALA A 22 -16.30 9.47 4.92
CA ALA A 22 -16.31 10.02 3.59
C ALA A 22 -15.92 11.50 3.55
N GLY A 23 -15.17 11.91 2.51
CA GLY A 23 -14.81 13.30 2.26
C GLY A 23 -13.97 13.96 3.35
N CYS A 24 -13.31 13.17 4.18
CA CYS A 24 -12.49 13.69 5.26
C CYS A 24 -11.14 14.19 4.74
N VAL A 25 -10.61 15.25 5.36
CA VAL A 25 -9.34 15.85 4.96
C VAL A 25 -8.42 15.97 6.18
N ALA A 26 -7.17 15.53 6.01
CA ALA A 26 -6.10 15.73 6.99
C ALA A 26 -4.94 16.50 6.36
N SER A 27 -4.22 17.28 7.17
CA SER A 27 -3.08 18.07 6.68
C SER A 27 -1.87 17.28 6.30
N ASP A 28 -1.70 16.05 6.80
CA ASP A 28 -0.48 15.27 6.53
C ASP A 28 -0.75 13.77 6.40
N ILE A 29 -1.47 13.17 7.37
CA ILE A 29 -1.59 11.72 7.50
C ILE A 29 -3.01 11.28 7.86
N GLY A 30 -3.43 10.15 7.26
CA GLY A 30 -4.72 9.53 7.55
C GLY A 30 -5.91 10.41 7.18
N GLY A 31 -6.11 10.72 5.90
CA GLY A 31 -7.22 11.55 5.45
C GLY A 31 -8.57 11.10 6.01
N GLY A 32 -8.86 9.80 5.97
CA GLY A 32 -10.01 9.18 6.64
C GLY A 32 -9.71 8.79 8.08
N VAL A 33 -8.72 7.92 8.28
CA VAL A 33 -8.40 7.29 9.57
C VAL A 33 -6.91 7.38 9.87
N PHE A 34 -6.58 7.80 11.07
CA PHE A 34 -5.27 7.60 11.70
C PHE A 34 -5.40 6.51 12.76
N ALA A 35 -4.58 5.47 12.69
CA ALA A 35 -4.64 4.33 13.61
C ALA A 35 -3.30 4.09 14.30
N SER A 36 -3.24 4.42 15.60
CA SER A 36 -2.17 4.04 16.52
C SER A 36 -2.73 2.98 17.46
N GLY A 37 -2.74 1.72 17.01
CA GLY A 37 -3.37 0.61 17.71
C GLY A 37 -4.03 -0.36 16.73
N THR A 38 -5.20 -0.88 17.05
CA THR A 38 -5.92 -1.83 16.20
C THR A 38 -7.10 -1.17 15.48
N PHE A 39 -7.07 -1.20 14.16
CA PHE A 39 -8.22 -0.83 13.33
C PHE A 39 -8.77 -2.06 12.60
N LYS A 40 -10.06 -2.27 12.67
CA LYS A 40 -10.76 -3.34 11.93
C LYS A 40 -11.88 -2.75 11.08
N MET A 41 -11.96 -3.22 9.85
CA MET A 41 -12.97 -2.82 8.89
C MET A 41 -13.55 -4.06 8.22
N SER A 42 -14.86 -4.27 8.32
CA SER A 42 -15.52 -5.48 7.83
C SER A 42 -16.93 -5.20 7.32
N GLY A 43 -17.60 -6.23 6.79
CA GLY A 43 -18.93 -6.08 6.21
C GLY A 43 -18.98 -5.01 5.13
N PRO A 44 -20.07 -4.27 4.97
CA PRO A 44 -20.22 -3.21 3.97
C PRO A 44 -19.64 -1.85 4.44
N ALA A 45 -18.59 -1.84 5.27
CA ALA A 45 -17.92 -0.62 5.71
C ALA A 45 -17.18 0.06 4.55
N VAL A 46 -17.25 1.40 4.46
CA VAL A 46 -16.64 2.17 3.37
C VAL A 46 -15.83 3.35 3.89
N ILE A 47 -14.59 3.49 3.40
CA ILE A 47 -13.82 4.75 3.50
C ILE A 47 -13.69 5.29 2.07
N ARG A 48 -14.19 6.52 1.83
CA ARG A 48 -14.20 7.05 0.47
C ARG A 48 -13.89 8.52 0.37
N SER A 49 -13.25 8.89 -0.75
CA SER A 49 -12.98 10.28 -1.12
C SER A 49 -12.31 11.08 0.02
N CYS A 50 -11.47 10.39 0.82
CA CYS A 50 -10.70 11.03 1.87
C CYS A 50 -9.34 11.47 1.35
N THR A 51 -8.82 12.57 1.87
CA THR A 51 -7.57 13.17 1.37
C THR A 51 -6.63 13.51 2.51
N ALA A 52 -5.38 13.07 2.38
CA ALA A 52 -4.26 13.63 3.12
C ALA A 52 -3.49 14.55 2.16
N GLU A 53 -3.28 15.82 2.54
CA GLU A 53 -2.60 16.79 1.68
C GLU A 53 -1.65 17.67 2.49
N SER A 54 -0.44 17.91 1.99
CA SER A 54 0.50 18.84 2.63
C SER A 54 1.42 19.52 1.62
N ALA A 55 1.73 20.78 1.92
CA ALA A 55 2.74 21.57 1.23
C ALA A 55 4.12 21.56 1.94
N THR A 56 4.23 20.98 3.12
CA THR A 56 5.44 21.09 3.97
C THR A 56 5.93 19.75 4.52
N GLN A 57 5.08 18.74 4.60
CA GLN A 57 5.36 17.45 5.23
C GLN A 57 5.25 16.28 4.24
N PHE A 58 5.72 15.11 4.65
CA PHE A 58 5.38 13.86 3.99
C PHE A 58 3.89 13.60 4.12
N VAL A 59 3.29 13.11 3.05
CA VAL A 59 1.87 12.80 3.04
C VAL A 59 1.69 11.30 2.96
N CYS A 60 0.90 10.75 3.88
CA CYS A 60 0.75 9.32 4.00
C CYS A 60 -0.69 8.90 4.33
N GLY A 61 -1.19 7.90 3.56
CA GLY A 61 -2.51 7.31 3.81
C GLY A 61 -3.67 8.25 3.54
N GLY A 62 -4.03 8.44 2.27
CA GLY A 62 -5.20 9.25 1.93
C GLY A 62 -6.48 8.74 2.57
N GLY A 63 -6.70 7.41 2.55
CA GLY A 63 -7.76 6.75 3.29
C GLY A 63 -7.36 6.45 4.73
N VAL A 64 -6.33 5.62 4.92
CA VAL A 64 -5.92 5.10 6.23
C VAL A 64 -4.41 5.23 6.41
N TYR A 65 -4.00 5.75 7.56
CA TYR A 65 -2.63 5.71 8.05
C TYR A 65 -2.56 4.74 9.25
N VAL A 66 -1.78 3.68 9.13
CA VAL A 66 -1.48 2.74 10.20
C VAL A 66 -0.14 3.12 10.82
N ASN A 67 -0.15 3.55 12.08
CA ASN A 67 1.03 4.04 12.78
C ASN A 67 1.99 2.90 13.15
N VAL A 68 3.17 3.24 13.64
CA VAL A 68 4.21 2.28 14.06
C VAL A 68 3.65 1.26 15.06
N SER A 69 4.02 -0.01 14.88
CA SER A 69 3.61 -1.14 15.75
C SER A 69 2.10 -1.35 15.87
N SER A 70 1.34 -0.92 14.87
CA SER A 70 -0.12 -0.98 14.85
C SER A 70 -0.62 -2.06 13.86
N SER A 71 -1.92 -2.35 13.89
CA SER A 71 -2.51 -3.33 13.00
C SER A 71 -3.78 -2.81 12.33
N PHE A 72 -3.93 -3.16 11.05
CA PHE A 72 -5.15 -2.95 10.29
C PHE A 72 -5.63 -4.27 9.69
N GLU A 73 -6.90 -4.58 9.89
CA GLU A 73 -7.57 -5.71 9.27
C GLU A 73 -8.74 -5.20 8.44
N MET A 74 -8.82 -5.64 7.20
CA MET A 74 -9.88 -5.32 6.26
C MET A 74 -10.43 -6.61 5.64
N SER A 75 -11.73 -6.87 5.82
CA SER A 75 -12.33 -8.13 5.41
C SER A 75 -13.73 -7.98 4.84
N ASP A 76 -14.32 -9.09 4.45
CA ASP A 76 -15.65 -9.21 3.87
C ASP A 76 -15.79 -8.34 2.61
N THR A 77 -16.80 -7.50 2.53
CA THR A 77 -17.05 -6.59 1.39
C THR A 77 -16.58 -5.15 1.66
N ALA A 78 -15.72 -4.93 2.65
CA ALA A 78 -15.22 -3.62 3.02
C ALA A 78 -14.47 -2.94 1.86
N ILE A 79 -14.64 -1.62 1.71
CA ILE A 79 -14.09 -0.87 0.57
C ILE A 79 -13.35 0.39 1.05
N ILE A 80 -12.17 0.62 0.46
CA ILE A 80 -11.48 1.92 0.47
C ILE A 80 -11.44 2.40 -0.97
N GLU A 81 -12.10 3.54 -1.27
CA GLU A 81 -12.23 4.00 -2.65
C GLU A 81 -11.96 5.51 -2.82
N GLY A 82 -11.32 5.87 -3.94
CA GLY A 82 -11.14 7.26 -4.36
C GLY A 82 -10.38 8.13 -3.38
N CYS A 83 -9.57 7.53 -2.49
CA CYS A 83 -8.80 8.26 -1.50
C CYS A 83 -7.47 8.75 -2.09
N GLN A 84 -6.95 9.88 -1.58
CA GLN A 84 -5.79 10.55 -2.15
C GLN A 84 -4.76 10.95 -1.09
N ALA A 85 -3.48 10.69 -1.37
CA ALA A 85 -2.35 11.30 -0.68
C ALA A 85 -1.69 12.28 -1.64
N ILE A 86 -1.69 13.58 -1.33
CA ILE A 86 -1.25 14.65 -2.25
C ILE A 86 -0.15 15.49 -1.59
N SER A 87 1.08 15.40 -2.11
CA SER A 87 2.17 16.30 -1.72
C SER A 87 2.38 17.39 -2.77
N THR A 88 2.28 18.63 -2.35
CA THR A 88 2.60 19.81 -3.17
C THR A 88 3.97 20.39 -2.86
N SER A 89 4.73 19.76 -1.96
CA SER A 89 6.09 20.14 -1.54
C SER A 89 7.15 19.24 -2.17
N SER A 90 8.41 19.39 -1.73
CA SER A 90 9.53 18.52 -2.11
C SER A 90 9.47 17.11 -1.51
N ASN A 91 8.43 16.79 -0.74
CA ASN A 91 8.24 15.52 -0.08
C ASN A 91 7.46 14.51 -0.92
N SER A 92 7.48 13.24 -0.51
CA SER A 92 6.78 12.16 -1.19
C SER A 92 5.33 12.02 -0.69
N SER A 93 4.51 11.44 -1.56
CA SER A 93 3.16 10.97 -1.25
C SER A 93 3.15 9.46 -1.19
N ASN A 94 2.65 8.89 -0.11
CA ASN A 94 2.74 7.46 0.14
C ASN A 94 1.38 6.88 0.53
N GLY A 95 0.92 5.83 -0.17
CA GLY A 95 -0.34 5.15 0.11
C GLY A 95 -1.57 6.01 -0.13
N GLY A 96 -2.02 6.11 -1.36
CA GLY A 96 -3.27 6.84 -1.67
C GLY A 96 -4.46 6.27 -0.92
N GLY A 97 -4.61 4.94 -0.91
CA GLY A 97 -5.58 4.24 -0.07
C GLY A 97 -5.08 4.05 1.36
N VAL A 98 -3.99 3.28 1.52
CA VAL A 98 -3.46 2.86 2.83
C VAL A 98 -1.95 3.07 2.89
N TYR A 99 -1.50 3.66 3.99
CA TYR A 99 -0.09 3.67 4.38
C TYR A 99 0.09 2.82 5.64
N VAL A 100 1.06 1.91 5.62
CA VAL A 100 1.41 1.07 6.77
C VAL A 100 2.81 1.44 7.24
N SER A 101 2.91 2.02 8.41
CA SER A 101 4.17 2.46 9.02
C SER A 101 4.99 1.29 9.55
N SER A 102 6.22 1.55 9.95
CA SER A 102 7.20 0.53 10.31
C SER A 102 6.73 -0.42 11.41
N SER A 103 7.12 -1.69 11.29
CA SER A 103 6.82 -2.75 12.27
C SER A 103 5.33 -3.05 12.46
N SER A 104 4.50 -2.62 11.54
CA SER A 104 3.04 -2.78 11.57
C SER A 104 2.57 -3.92 10.68
N SER A 105 1.28 -4.25 10.78
CA SER A 105 0.67 -5.27 9.93
C SER A 105 -0.61 -4.79 9.26
N PHE A 106 -0.82 -5.25 8.03
CA PHE A 106 -2.06 -5.08 7.31
C PHE A 106 -2.52 -6.43 6.75
N VAL A 107 -3.76 -6.79 7.01
CA VAL A 107 -4.41 -7.97 6.43
C VAL A 107 -5.62 -7.52 5.64
N MET A 108 -5.69 -7.94 4.39
CA MET A 108 -6.82 -7.73 3.49
C MET A 108 -7.29 -9.08 2.98
N SER A 109 -8.55 -9.42 3.22
CA SER A 109 -9.08 -10.76 2.98
C SER A 109 -10.52 -10.76 2.47
N ASN A 110 -11.01 -11.95 2.11
CA ASN A 110 -12.34 -12.18 1.56
C ASN A 110 -12.57 -11.39 0.26
N GLU A 111 -13.59 -10.55 0.19
CA GLU A 111 -13.93 -9.73 -0.98
C GLU A 111 -13.58 -8.25 -0.81
N ALA A 112 -12.74 -7.93 0.18
CA ALA A 112 -12.33 -6.55 0.48
C ALA A 112 -11.66 -5.88 -0.73
N LYS A 113 -11.87 -4.55 -0.88
CA LYS A 113 -11.36 -3.80 -2.04
C LYS A 113 -10.67 -2.51 -1.65
N ILE A 114 -9.55 -2.24 -2.33
CA ILE A 114 -8.96 -0.91 -2.40
C ILE A 114 -8.99 -0.50 -3.87
N GLU A 115 -9.68 0.59 -4.19
CA GLU A 115 -9.87 0.96 -5.58
C GLU A 115 -9.83 2.46 -5.85
N ASN A 116 -9.36 2.82 -7.06
CA ASN A 116 -9.34 4.20 -7.55
C ASN A 116 -8.59 5.18 -6.63
N CYS A 117 -7.65 4.69 -5.82
CA CYS A 117 -6.87 5.51 -4.89
C CYS A 117 -5.60 6.06 -5.55
N GLN A 118 -5.11 7.21 -5.07
CA GLN A 118 -4.02 7.90 -5.73
C GLN A 118 -2.97 8.42 -4.74
N ALA A 119 -1.68 8.18 -5.05
CA ALA A 119 -0.54 8.81 -4.41
C ALA A 119 0.10 9.81 -5.39
N ILE A 120 -0.07 11.11 -5.14
CA ILE A 120 0.29 12.19 -6.08
C ILE A 120 1.38 13.07 -5.48
N SER A 121 2.56 13.08 -6.09
CA SER A 121 3.60 14.07 -5.80
C SER A 121 3.63 15.12 -6.91
N ASN A 122 3.68 16.39 -6.54
CA ASN A 122 3.77 17.51 -7.47
C ASN A 122 5.16 18.19 -7.44
N SER A 123 6.19 17.46 -7.07
CA SER A 123 7.54 17.98 -6.86
C SER A 123 8.60 17.19 -7.62
N SER A 124 9.59 17.87 -8.17
CA SER A 124 10.74 17.24 -8.83
C SER A 124 11.64 16.39 -7.90
N ARG A 125 11.51 16.55 -6.59
CA ARG A 125 12.24 15.78 -5.57
C ARG A 125 11.38 14.75 -4.83
N GLY A 126 10.07 14.92 -4.84
CA GLY A 126 9.13 13.98 -4.22
C GLY A 126 8.86 12.76 -5.08
N ARG A 127 8.29 11.74 -4.49
CA ARG A 127 7.93 10.49 -5.15
C ARG A 127 6.47 10.14 -4.86
N GLY A 128 5.75 9.67 -5.88
CA GLY A 128 4.46 9.02 -5.67
C GLY A 128 4.67 7.53 -5.40
N LYS A 129 4.20 7.01 -4.26
CA LYS A 129 4.45 5.62 -3.88
C LYS A 129 3.19 4.93 -3.37
N GLY A 130 2.84 3.77 -3.97
CA GLY A 130 1.69 2.98 -3.56
C GLY A 130 0.36 3.71 -3.78
N GLY A 131 -0.13 3.75 -4.99
CA GLY A 131 -1.44 4.36 -5.27
C GLY A 131 -2.53 3.72 -4.41
N GLY A 132 -2.56 2.38 -4.34
CA GLY A 132 -3.39 1.63 -3.40
C GLY A 132 -2.79 1.58 -2.01
N VAL A 133 -1.63 0.92 -1.87
CA VAL A 133 -0.99 0.63 -0.59
C VAL A 133 0.50 0.97 -0.62
N HIS A 134 0.99 1.65 0.40
CA HIS A 134 2.42 1.76 0.67
C HIS A 134 2.79 1.10 1.99
N LEU A 135 3.82 0.28 1.96
CA LEU A 135 4.34 -0.48 3.09
C LEU A 135 5.74 0.03 3.45
N ALA A 136 5.93 0.51 4.66
CA ALA A 136 7.23 0.93 5.17
C ALA A 136 8.02 -0.24 5.78
N ASN A 137 9.19 0.06 6.33
CA ASN A 137 10.14 -0.93 6.81
C ASN A 137 9.55 -1.92 7.83
N ASN A 138 9.97 -3.18 7.74
CA ASN A 138 9.61 -4.24 8.68
C ASN A 138 8.10 -4.53 8.81
N THR A 139 7.31 -4.12 7.81
CA THR A 139 5.87 -4.39 7.78
C THR A 139 5.58 -5.81 7.29
N LYS A 140 4.38 -6.29 7.64
CA LYS A 140 3.79 -7.51 7.10
C LYS A 140 2.50 -7.16 6.40
N PHE A 141 2.31 -7.64 5.19
CA PHE A 141 1.08 -7.47 4.43
C PHE A 141 0.58 -8.81 3.91
N THR A 142 -0.70 -9.07 4.10
CA THR A 142 -1.36 -10.26 3.54
C THR A 142 -2.53 -9.81 2.68
N LEU A 143 -2.55 -10.26 1.44
CA LEU A 143 -3.66 -10.12 0.50
C LEU A 143 -4.15 -11.52 0.14
N SER A 144 -5.38 -11.87 0.54
CA SER A 144 -5.90 -13.24 0.42
C SER A 144 -7.40 -13.28 0.14
N GLY A 145 -7.94 -14.49 -0.01
CA GLY A 145 -9.34 -14.67 -0.42
C GLY A 145 -9.56 -14.21 -1.86
N SER A 146 -10.59 -13.43 -2.09
CA SER A 146 -10.88 -12.77 -3.36
C SER A 146 -10.66 -11.25 -3.29
N ALA A 147 -9.82 -10.81 -2.35
CA ALA A 147 -9.53 -9.39 -2.15
C ALA A 147 -8.81 -8.76 -3.35
N VAL A 148 -9.13 -7.51 -3.64
CA VAL A 148 -8.64 -6.84 -4.85
C VAL A 148 -8.10 -5.45 -4.55
N ILE A 149 -6.90 -5.15 -5.06
CA ILE A 149 -6.39 -3.78 -5.20
C ILE A 149 -6.48 -3.42 -6.68
N GLN A 150 -7.31 -2.42 -7.04
CA GLN A 150 -7.57 -2.14 -8.45
C GLN A 150 -7.60 -0.66 -8.81
N ASN A 151 -7.19 -0.36 -10.05
CA ASN A 151 -7.29 0.98 -10.65
C ASN A 151 -6.62 2.08 -9.80
N CYS A 152 -5.62 1.72 -9.02
CA CYS A 152 -4.89 2.65 -8.18
C CYS A 152 -3.69 3.25 -8.93
N THR A 153 -3.33 4.49 -8.61
CA THR A 153 -2.32 5.22 -9.37
C THR A 153 -1.30 5.88 -8.46
N ALA A 154 -0.02 5.67 -8.75
CA ALA A 154 1.06 6.48 -8.19
C ALA A 154 1.61 7.40 -9.29
N THR A 155 1.71 8.70 -9.02
CA THR A 155 2.22 9.69 -9.99
C THR A 155 3.16 10.69 -9.35
N ASN A 156 4.06 11.21 -10.18
CA ASN A 156 4.77 12.46 -9.92
C ASN A 156 4.62 13.36 -11.14
N SER A 157 3.89 14.46 -11.01
CA SER A 157 3.61 15.38 -12.12
C SER A 157 4.82 16.20 -12.55
N ALA A 158 5.78 16.43 -11.67
CA ALA A 158 7.00 17.18 -11.96
C ALA A 158 8.13 16.29 -12.51
N ASN A 159 8.10 14.98 -12.21
CA ASN A 159 9.05 14.00 -12.71
C ASN A 159 8.37 12.64 -12.85
N SER A 160 7.86 12.33 -14.01
CA SER A 160 7.07 11.14 -14.27
C SER A 160 7.79 9.81 -13.97
N GLY A 161 9.14 9.80 -13.96
CA GLY A 161 9.92 8.62 -13.61
C GLY A 161 9.93 8.29 -12.10
N GLU A 162 9.56 9.21 -11.24
CA GLU A 162 9.58 9.05 -9.78
C GLU A 162 8.21 8.63 -9.22
N ALA A 163 7.62 7.59 -9.80
CA ALA A 163 6.36 6.99 -9.37
C ALA A 163 6.50 5.47 -9.27
N TYR A 164 6.13 4.89 -8.13
CA TYR A 164 6.47 3.53 -7.75
C TYR A 164 5.26 2.78 -7.16
N GLY A 165 4.99 1.56 -7.68
CA GLY A 165 3.94 0.69 -7.18
C GLY A 165 2.54 1.28 -7.31
N GLY A 166 1.94 1.25 -8.49
CA GLY A 166 0.59 1.76 -8.68
C GLY A 166 -0.42 1.08 -7.77
N GLY A 167 -0.37 -0.25 -7.68
CA GLY A 167 -1.12 -1.04 -6.72
C GLY A 167 -0.47 -1.00 -5.34
N VAL A 168 0.72 -1.57 -5.24
CA VAL A 168 1.47 -1.70 -3.99
C VAL A 168 2.92 -1.26 -4.17
N SER A 169 3.40 -0.38 -3.31
CA SER A 169 4.83 -0.06 -3.14
C SER A 169 5.30 -0.50 -1.77
N ALA A 170 6.44 -1.17 -1.70
CA ALA A 170 6.97 -1.72 -0.47
C ALA A 170 8.46 -1.43 -0.32
N ALA A 171 8.86 -0.85 0.82
CA ALA A 171 10.23 -0.52 1.13
C ALA A 171 10.72 -1.36 2.33
N CYS A 172 11.75 -2.20 2.11
CA CYS A 172 12.37 -3.02 3.17
C CYS A 172 11.35 -3.79 4.04
N VAL A 173 10.32 -4.33 3.42
CA VAL A 173 9.23 -5.04 4.12
C VAL A 173 9.72 -6.36 4.70
N LYS A 174 9.13 -6.79 5.80
CA LYS A 174 9.40 -8.12 6.37
C LYS A 174 8.82 -9.21 5.47
N LYS A 175 7.58 -9.00 5.01
CA LYS A 175 6.89 -10.01 4.19
C LYS A 175 5.65 -9.45 3.53
N ILE A 176 5.46 -9.73 2.25
CA ILE A 176 4.18 -9.64 1.56
C ILE A 176 3.72 -11.07 1.25
N THR A 177 2.46 -11.39 1.51
CA THR A 177 1.83 -12.65 1.12
C THR A 177 0.70 -12.37 0.15
N LEU A 178 0.74 -13.00 -1.02
CA LEU A 178 -0.34 -13.05 -1.99
C LEU A 178 -0.86 -14.49 -2.03
N ALA A 179 -2.14 -14.70 -1.76
CA ALA A 179 -2.72 -16.02 -1.62
C ALA A 179 -4.15 -16.10 -2.18
N ASP A 180 -4.62 -17.32 -2.37
CA ASP A 180 -5.97 -17.65 -2.86
C ASP A 180 -6.25 -17.08 -4.25
N SER A 181 -7.34 -16.34 -4.41
CA SER A 181 -7.74 -15.67 -5.65
C SER A 181 -7.53 -14.15 -5.61
N ALA A 182 -6.67 -13.68 -4.68
CA ALA A 182 -6.40 -12.27 -4.50
C ALA A 182 -5.72 -11.64 -5.73
N ARG A 183 -6.02 -10.37 -6.02
CA ARG A 183 -5.54 -9.72 -7.24
C ARG A 183 -5.10 -8.28 -7.03
N ILE A 184 -4.08 -7.90 -7.80
CA ILE A 184 -3.70 -6.51 -8.03
C ILE A 184 -3.89 -6.26 -9.54
N VAL A 185 -4.78 -5.34 -9.94
CA VAL A 185 -5.20 -5.22 -11.36
C VAL A 185 -5.48 -3.77 -11.77
N GLY A 186 -5.14 -3.42 -13.01
CA GLY A 186 -5.44 -2.10 -13.60
C GLY A 186 -4.75 -0.91 -12.92
N CYS A 187 -3.72 -1.17 -12.12
CA CYS A 187 -2.99 -0.12 -11.43
C CYS A 187 -1.91 0.50 -12.33
N THR A 188 -1.52 1.74 -12.04
CA THR A 188 -0.56 2.49 -12.87
C THR A 188 0.51 3.20 -12.05
N ALA A 189 1.76 3.08 -12.50
CA ALA A 189 2.91 3.84 -12.04
C ALA A 189 4.02 3.77 -13.12
N ALA A 190 5.04 4.61 -13.03
CA ALA A 190 6.18 4.54 -13.92
C ALA A 190 7.06 3.30 -13.65
N ASN A 191 7.14 2.87 -12.40
CA ASN A 191 7.91 1.72 -11.96
C ASN A 191 7.01 0.75 -11.17
N GLY A 192 6.88 -0.50 -11.65
CA GLY A 192 6.05 -1.52 -11.03
C GLY A 192 4.58 -1.10 -10.94
N SER A 193 3.89 -1.02 -12.07
CA SER A 193 2.49 -0.57 -12.08
C SER A 193 1.60 -1.41 -11.16
N GLY A 194 1.81 -2.72 -11.10
CA GLY A 194 1.16 -3.59 -10.13
C GLY A 194 1.85 -3.54 -8.77
N LEU A 195 3.15 -3.88 -8.74
CA LEU A 195 3.90 -4.09 -7.50
C LEU A 195 5.36 -3.59 -7.65
N TYR A 196 5.81 -2.81 -6.69
CA TYR A 196 7.19 -2.37 -6.55
C TYR A 196 7.70 -2.74 -5.16
N ILE A 197 8.73 -3.56 -5.08
CA ILE A 197 9.34 -3.99 -3.81
C ILE A 197 10.82 -3.62 -3.82
N THR A 198 11.26 -2.79 -2.89
CA THR A 198 12.68 -2.63 -2.61
C THR A 198 13.09 -3.59 -1.50
N GLY A 199 14.29 -4.14 -1.63
CA GLY A 199 14.87 -5.03 -0.64
C GLY A 199 15.51 -4.31 0.53
N SER A 200 16.50 -4.97 1.11
CA SER A 200 17.34 -4.42 2.18
C SER A 200 18.72 -5.05 2.09
N GLN A 201 19.74 -4.31 2.51
CA GLN A 201 21.08 -4.87 2.72
C GLN A 201 21.08 -5.90 3.88
N VAL A 202 20.02 -5.92 4.70
CA VAL A 202 19.84 -6.89 5.78
C VAL A 202 19.05 -8.10 5.25
N PRO A 203 19.56 -9.33 5.35
CA PRO A 203 18.83 -10.53 4.93
C PRO A 203 17.47 -10.71 5.62
N GLY A 204 16.50 -11.25 4.90
CA GLY A 204 15.16 -11.54 5.42
C GLY A 204 14.16 -10.39 5.33
N TYR A 205 14.46 -9.40 4.51
CA TYR A 205 13.54 -8.32 4.13
C TYR A 205 13.30 -8.29 2.62
N GLY A 206 12.29 -7.57 2.18
CA GLY A 206 11.90 -7.49 0.78
C GLY A 206 11.30 -8.79 0.24
N ILE A 207 10.59 -9.57 1.07
CA ILE A 207 10.13 -10.91 0.72
C ILE A 207 8.68 -10.87 0.21
N LEU A 208 8.46 -11.36 -1.01
CA LEU A 208 7.15 -11.66 -1.56
C LEU A 208 6.91 -13.18 -1.53
N HIS A 209 5.92 -13.62 -0.74
CA HIS A 209 5.38 -14.98 -0.81
C HIS A 209 4.21 -15.02 -1.77
N ALA A 210 4.47 -15.49 -2.97
CA ALA A 210 3.52 -15.58 -4.06
C ALA A 210 2.95 -17.01 -4.14
N ASN A 211 1.99 -17.34 -3.27
CA ASN A 211 1.43 -18.69 -3.17
C ASN A 211 0.36 -18.96 -4.24
N SER A 212 -0.47 -17.95 -4.55
CA SER A 212 -1.50 -17.98 -5.59
C SER A 212 -2.02 -16.55 -5.83
N GLY A 213 -3.02 -16.38 -6.70
CA GLY A 213 -3.54 -15.07 -7.06
C GLY A 213 -2.89 -14.49 -8.31
N SER A 214 -3.12 -13.20 -8.59
CA SER A 214 -2.52 -12.55 -9.76
C SER A 214 -2.11 -11.10 -9.54
N VAL A 215 -1.09 -10.68 -10.29
CA VAL A 215 -0.71 -9.27 -10.44
C VAL A 215 -0.78 -8.94 -11.93
N ASP A 216 -1.76 -8.14 -12.33
CA ASP A 216 -1.90 -7.62 -13.68
C ASP A 216 -1.26 -6.24 -13.76
N GLY A 217 -0.04 -6.20 -14.23
CA GLY A 217 0.81 -5.03 -14.31
C GLY A 217 2.26 -5.37 -14.02
N ASP A 218 3.14 -4.41 -14.22
CA ASP A 218 4.57 -4.63 -14.04
C ASP A 218 4.92 -4.84 -12.56
N VAL A 219 5.84 -5.77 -12.34
CA VAL A 219 6.42 -6.07 -11.03
C VAL A 219 7.91 -5.72 -11.07
N VAL A 220 8.35 -4.92 -10.12
CA VAL A 220 9.78 -4.58 -9.93
C VAL A 220 10.23 -5.09 -8.59
N LEU A 221 11.32 -5.84 -8.59
CA LEU A 221 11.93 -6.44 -7.42
C LEU A 221 13.35 -5.95 -7.23
N GLY A 222 13.58 -5.38 -6.07
CA GLY A 222 14.85 -4.80 -5.71
C GLY A 222 15.07 -3.44 -6.36
N ASP A 223 16.06 -2.76 -5.87
CA ASP A 223 16.56 -1.49 -6.39
C ASP A 223 18.05 -1.45 -6.06
N THR A 224 18.80 -0.74 -6.85
CA THR A 224 20.26 -0.67 -6.71
C THR A 224 20.70 0.08 -5.46
N GLU A 225 19.82 0.90 -4.88
CA GLU A 225 20.10 1.69 -3.67
C GLU A 225 19.73 0.93 -2.39
N ASP A 226 18.54 0.30 -2.37
CA ASP A 226 17.97 -0.31 -1.16
C ASP A 226 18.34 -1.81 -0.98
N GLY A 227 18.79 -2.47 -2.07
CA GLY A 227 19.24 -3.85 -2.02
C GLY A 227 18.26 -4.88 -2.61
N PRO A 228 18.62 -6.17 -2.54
CA PRO A 228 17.90 -7.26 -3.21
C PRO A 228 16.57 -7.59 -2.54
N SER A 229 15.65 -8.11 -3.33
CA SER A 229 14.35 -8.64 -2.89
C SER A 229 14.25 -10.13 -3.22
N THR A 230 13.39 -10.86 -2.54
CA THR A 230 13.18 -12.29 -2.77
C THR A 230 11.72 -12.58 -3.08
N ILE A 231 11.45 -13.33 -4.14
CA ILE A 231 10.16 -14.00 -4.34
C ILE A 231 10.29 -15.46 -3.93
N THR A 232 9.39 -15.91 -3.09
CA THR A 232 9.20 -17.33 -2.79
C THR A 232 7.74 -17.70 -3.03
N GLY A 233 7.45 -18.94 -3.40
CA GLY A 233 6.06 -19.38 -3.57
C GLY A 233 5.93 -20.84 -3.89
N SER A 234 4.81 -21.44 -3.48
CA SER A 234 4.47 -22.83 -3.76
C SER A 234 3.82 -23.05 -5.13
N GLY A 235 3.81 -22.01 -5.98
CA GLY A 235 3.26 -22.05 -7.33
C GLY A 235 1.82 -21.52 -7.43
N GLY A 236 1.41 -21.16 -8.65
CA GLY A 236 0.04 -20.70 -8.96
C GLY A 236 -0.17 -19.19 -9.01
N THR A 237 0.79 -18.38 -8.58
CA THR A 237 0.70 -16.92 -8.80
C THR A 237 0.98 -16.58 -10.28
N VAL A 238 0.12 -15.76 -10.85
CA VAL A 238 0.24 -15.30 -12.23
C VAL A 238 0.67 -13.84 -12.27
N PHE A 239 1.78 -13.56 -12.94
CA PHE A 239 2.23 -12.21 -13.22
C PHE A 239 1.95 -11.90 -14.71
N ASN A 240 0.97 -11.04 -14.98
CA ASN A 240 0.54 -10.68 -16.34
C ASN A 240 1.20 -9.39 -16.85
N GLY A 241 2.36 -9.07 -16.38
CA GLY A 241 3.16 -7.92 -16.78
C GLY A 241 4.64 -8.25 -16.84
N LYS A 242 5.46 -7.23 -17.08
CA LYS A 242 6.91 -7.37 -17.06
C LYS A 242 7.40 -7.55 -15.63
N VAL A 243 8.14 -8.61 -15.36
CA VAL A 243 8.86 -8.78 -14.10
C VAL A 243 10.30 -8.30 -14.30
N THR A 244 10.67 -7.24 -13.60
CA THR A 244 12.04 -6.71 -13.59
C THR A 244 12.69 -7.07 -12.26
N VAL A 245 13.87 -7.69 -12.33
CA VAL A 245 14.62 -8.15 -11.17
C VAL A 245 15.98 -7.45 -11.18
N THR A 246 16.32 -6.74 -10.12
CA THR A 246 17.63 -6.11 -10.00
C THR A 246 18.69 -7.11 -9.56
N PRO A 247 19.99 -6.88 -9.86
CA PRO A 247 21.07 -7.77 -9.45
C PRO A 247 21.05 -8.11 -7.96
N GLY A 248 21.17 -9.38 -7.63
CA GLY A 248 21.15 -9.90 -6.26
C GLY A 248 19.75 -10.29 -5.75
N SER A 249 18.68 -9.95 -6.44
CA SER A 249 17.34 -10.43 -6.10
C SER A 249 17.16 -11.89 -6.53
N ILE A 250 16.36 -12.63 -5.77
CA ILE A 250 16.22 -14.10 -5.91
C ILE A 250 14.77 -14.44 -6.20
N ILE A 251 14.55 -15.34 -7.15
CA ILE A 251 13.25 -15.99 -7.40
C ILE A 251 13.43 -17.47 -7.07
N GLU A 252 12.79 -17.93 -6.01
CA GLU A 252 12.78 -19.32 -5.57
C GLU A 252 11.43 -19.95 -5.88
N SER A 253 11.40 -20.99 -6.73
CA SER A 253 10.23 -21.86 -6.89
C SER A 253 10.21 -22.89 -5.77
N GLY A 254 9.19 -22.91 -4.94
CA GLY A 254 8.93 -23.97 -3.98
C GLY A 254 8.42 -25.24 -4.65
#